data_dae1654905634742086df27825c53937
#
_entry.id   dae1654905634742086df27825c53937
#
_cell.length_a   1.000
_cell.length_b   1.000
_cell.length_c   1.000
_cell.angle_alpha   90.00
_cell.angle_beta   90.00
_cell.angle_gamma   90.00
#
_symmetry.space_group_name_H-M   'P 1'
#
loop_
_entity.id
_entity.type
_entity.pdbx_description
1 polymer ?
#
loop_
_entity_poly.entity_id
_entity_poly.type
_entity_poly.pdbx_seq_one_letter_code
_entity_poly.pdbx_strand_id
1 'polypeptide(L)'
;GRLLARLLVAREAAYGGVRLRGIVLRKKGDGDILKRASLLRRDSVHGAFNGTISVDEENEVIWANGTKIQMIYANDPSEIDYTSYGINNAILVDNTGAWRDREGLSQHLKAKGISRVLLTAPGKGDIKNIVYGINNEKITDEDQILSAASCTTNGITPVLKVINDRYGVTHGHVETAHSFTNDQNLIDNYHKGDRRGRAAGLNMV
;
A
#
# COMPACT_ATOMS: atom_id res chain seq x y z
N GLY A 1 2.94 2.88 -0.07
CA GLY A 1 2.59 3.61 1.14
C GLY A 1 2.59 5.13 0.98
N ARG A 2 3.70 5.78 0.57
CA ARG A 2 3.77 7.25 0.48
C ARG A 2 2.72 7.87 -0.44
N LEU A 3 2.54 7.32 -1.63
CA LEU A 3 1.52 7.80 -2.56
C LEU A 3 0.11 7.63 -2.00
N LEU A 4 -0.16 6.49 -1.38
CA LEU A 4 -1.45 6.25 -0.71
C LEU A 4 -1.69 7.27 0.41
N ALA A 5 -0.69 7.57 1.24
CA ALA A 5 -0.81 8.59 2.27
C ALA A 5 -1.18 9.96 1.69
N ARG A 6 -0.52 10.38 0.60
CA ARG A 6 -0.86 11.63 -0.11
C ARG A 6 -2.30 11.63 -0.64
N LEU A 7 -2.73 10.52 -1.25
CA LEU A 7 -4.08 10.37 -1.79
C LEU A 7 -5.14 10.43 -0.69
N LEU A 8 -4.90 9.77 0.45
CA LEU A 8 -5.84 9.78 1.57
C LEU A 8 -6.00 11.17 2.18
N VAL A 9 -4.89 11.91 2.36
CA VAL A 9 -4.94 13.30 2.84
C VAL A 9 -5.69 14.20 1.87
N ALA A 10 -5.42 14.08 0.57
CA ALA A 10 -6.11 14.86 -0.45
C ALA A 10 -7.61 14.50 -0.52
N ARG A 11 -7.96 13.22 -0.40
CA ARG A 11 -9.36 12.75 -0.41
C ARG A 11 -10.13 13.23 0.81
N GLU A 12 -9.51 13.17 2.00
CA GLU A 12 -10.15 13.66 3.23
C GLU A 12 -10.53 15.13 3.11
N ALA A 13 -9.61 15.96 2.59
CA ALA A 13 -9.84 17.38 2.38
C ALA A 13 -10.95 17.67 1.36
N ALA A 14 -11.08 16.84 0.31
CA ALA A 14 -12.02 17.07 -0.79
C ALA A 14 -13.41 16.48 -0.54
N TYR A 15 -13.48 15.30 0.08
CA TYR A 15 -14.73 14.50 0.14
C TYR A 15 -15.07 13.97 1.53
N GLY A 16 -14.15 14.04 2.50
CA GLY A 16 -14.32 13.42 3.81
C GLY A 16 -14.36 11.87 3.76
N GLY A 17 -14.92 11.28 4.80
CA GLY A 17 -15.21 9.84 4.89
C GLY A 17 -14.03 9.01 5.43
N VAL A 18 -12.95 8.84 4.67
CA VAL A 18 -11.78 8.06 5.09
C VAL A 18 -10.65 8.99 5.53
N ARG A 19 -10.11 8.74 6.73
CA ARG A 19 -9.04 9.55 7.32
C ARG A 19 -7.80 8.73 7.58
N LEU A 20 -6.64 9.23 7.16
CA LEU A 20 -5.34 8.67 7.53
C LEU A 20 -5.03 9.04 8.99
N ARG A 21 -5.01 8.05 9.88
CA ARG A 21 -4.79 8.25 11.32
C ARG A 21 -3.34 8.01 11.73
N GLY A 22 -2.68 7.03 11.13
CA GLY A 22 -1.31 6.69 11.48
C GLY A 22 -0.57 5.96 10.38
N ILE A 23 0.74 5.93 10.51
CA ILE A 23 1.65 5.17 9.65
C ILE A 23 2.56 4.35 10.55
N VAL A 24 2.53 3.02 10.36
CA VAL A 24 3.38 2.08 11.10
C VAL A 24 4.69 1.89 10.37
N LEU A 25 5.78 1.91 11.10
CA LEU A 25 7.14 1.92 10.56
C LEU A 25 8.12 1.21 11.50
N ARG A 26 9.24 0.76 10.93
CA ARG A 26 10.44 0.45 11.73
C ARG A 26 11.31 1.69 11.81
N LYS A 27 11.71 2.09 13.02
CA LYS A 27 12.64 3.22 13.24
C LYS A 27 14.02 2.87 12.67
N LYS A 28 14.60 3.78 11.90
CA LYS A 28 15.91 3.57 11.25
C LYS A 28 17.03 4.43 11.83
N GLY A 29 16.79 5.14 12.95
CA GLY A 29 17.79 5.99 13.60
C GLY A 29 17.24 7.36 13.96
N ASP A 30 18.13 8.24 14.43
CA ASP A 30 17.76 9.58 14.83
C ASP A 30 17.30 10.43 13.63
N GLY A 31 16.32 11.29 13.86
CA GLY A 31 15.70 12.11 12.81
C GLY A 31 14.92 11.31 11.75
N ASP A 32 14.51 10.07 12.04
CA ASP A 32 13.76 9.24 11.09
C ASP A 32 12.48 9.93 10.62
N ILE A 33 11.75 10.57 11.52
CA ILE A 33 10.50 11.26 11.20
C ILE A 33 10.73 12.45 10.23
N LEU A 34 11.81 13.20 10.40
CA LEU A 34 12.18 14.30 9.49
C LEU A 34 12.47 13.79 8.08
N LYS A 35 13.21 12.68 7.97
CA LYS A 35 13.49 12.03 6.68
C LYS A 35 12.21 11.54 6.02
N ARG A 36 11.29 10.96 6.78
CA ARG A 36 9.99 10.49 6.25
C ARG A 36 9.10 11.65 5.80
N ALA A 37 9.06 12.72 6.56
CA ALA A 37 8.36 13.95 6.15
C ALA A 37 8.97 14.53 4.86
N SER A 38 10.30 14.55 4.73
CA SER A 38 10.98 14.96 3.50
C SER A 38 10.59 14.09 2.31
N LEU A 39 10.55 12.76 2.48
CA LEU A 39 10.10 11.83 1.44
C LEU A 39 8.60 11.96 1.11
N LEU A 40 7.79 12.43 2.05
CA LEU A 40 6.38 12.72 1.80
C LEU A 40 6.23 14.05 1.02
N ARG A 41 7.07 15.07 1.31
CA ARG A 41 7.06 16.36 0.61
C ARG A 41 7.46 16.25 -0.85
N ARG A 42 8.42 15.38 -1.17
CA ARG A 42 8.94 15.25 -2.55
C ARG A 42 9.09 13.77 -2.92
N ASP A 43 8.59 13.44 -4.09
CA ASP A 43 8.73 12.13 -4.71
C ASP A 43 9.28 12.31 -6.13
N SER A 44 10.28 11.52 -6.49
CA SER A 44 10.96 11.67 -7.79
C SER A 44 10.07 11.35 -8.99
N VAL A 45 9.05 10.49 -8.80
CA VAL A 45 8.11 10.09 -9.84
C VAL A 45 6.85 10.97 -9.83
N HIS A 46 6.30 11.22 -8.63
CA HIS A 46 5.00 11.88 -8.47
C HIS A 46 5.12 13.37 -8.09
N GLY A 47 6.34 13.90 -8.02
CA GLY A 47 6.59 15.32 -7.77
C GLY A 47 6.36 15.77 -6.32
N ALA A 48 6.18 17.07 -6.14
CA ALA A 48 5.95 17.68 -4.85
C ALA A 48 4.58 17.32 -4.28
N PHE A 49 4.48 17.28 -2.94
CA PHE A 49 3.20 17.22 -2.26
C PHE A 49 2.45 18.54 -2.44
N ASN A 50 1.17 18.45 -2.76
CA ASN A 50 0.32 19.63 -2.90
C ASN A 50 -0.16 20.09 -1.52
N GLY A 51 0.57 21.02 -0.92
CA GLY A 51 0.24 21.60 0.37
C GLY A 51 1.40 21.62 1.37
N THR A 52 1.04 21.67 2.65
CA THR A 52 1.97 21.83 3.76
C THR A 52 2.21 20.52 4.50
N ILE A 53 3.46 20.31 4.91
CA ILE A 53 3.86 19.21 5.80
C ILE A 53 4.73 19.81 6.91
N SER A 54 4.31 19.64 8.16
CA SER A 54 5.09 19.96 9.36
C SER A 54 5.29 18.72 10.22
N VAL A 55 6.25 18.78 11.13
CA VAL A 55 6.65 17.66 11.98
C VAL A 55 6.64 18.13 13.42
N ASP A 56 6.07 17.30 14.27
CA ASP A 56 6.17 17.38 15.72
C ASP A 56 7.00 16.15 16.15
N GLU A 57 8.28 16.37 16.43
CA GLU A 57 9.20 15.28 16.74
C GLU A 57 8.95 14.70 18.12
N GLU A 58 8.54 15.55 19.08
CA GLU A 58 8.28 15.16 20.45
C GLU A 58 7.10 14.18 20.55
N ASN A 59 6.03 14.46 19.81
CA ASN A 59 4.82 13.64 19.79
C ASN A 59 4.82 12.59 18.66
N GLU A 60 5.89 12.49 17.88
CA GLU A 60 6.01 11.59 16.71
C GLU A 60 4.84 11.76 15.72
N VAL A 61 4.52 13.00 15.36
CA VAL A 61 3.40 13.35 14.47
C VAL A 61 3.89 14.07 13.22
N ILE A 62 3.34 13.68 12.09
CA ILE A 62 3.40 14.46 10.85
C ILE A 62 2.04 15.11 10.63
N TRP A 63 2.03 16.41 10.40
CA TRP A 63 0.85 17.13 9.96
C TRP A 63 0.92 17.35 8.46
N ALA A 64 -0.10 16.91 7.72
CA ALA A 64 -0.19 17.09 6.28
C ALA A 64 -1.53 17.76 5.93
N ASN A 65 -1.50 19.01 5.45
CA ASN A 65 -2.69 19.83 5.20
C ASN A 65 -3.66 19.87 6.40
N GLY A 66 -3.11 19.96 7.63
CA GLY A 66 -3.91 19.94 8.86
C GLY A 66 -4.36 18.55 9.33
N THR A 67 -4.17 17.50 8.56
CA THR A 67 -4.42 16.13 9.00
C THR A 67 -3.29 15.64 9.90
N LYS A 68 -3.63 15.27 11.14
CA LYS A 68 -2.72 14.64 12.09
C LYS A 68 -2.47 13.19 11.71
N ILE A 69 -1.21 12.83 11.47
CA ILE A 69 -0.77 11.48 11.14
C ILE A 69 0.20 11.02 12.24
N GLN A 70 -0.22 10.07 13.05
CA GLN A 70 0.64 9.48 14.08
C GLN A 70 1.68 8.56 13.43
N MET A 71 2.95 8.78 13.75
CA MET A 71 4.02 7.86 13.39
C MET A 71 4.14 6.81 14.50
N ILE A 72 3.91 5.54 14.17
CA ILE A 72 3.90 4.44 15.12
C ILE A 72 5.10 3.55 14.80
N TYR A 73 6.06 3.50 15.71
CA TYR A 73 7.28 2.71 15.52
C TYR A 73 7.15 1.35 16.21
N ALA A 74 7.17 0.29 15.43
CA ALA A 74 7.09 -1.08 15.93
C ALA A 74 7.89 -2.04 15.06
N ASN A 75 8.39 -3.09 15.66
CA ASN A 75 9.05 -4.20 14.95
C ASN A 75 8.07 -5.33 14.64
N ASP A 76 7.15 -5.60 15.54
CA ASP A 76 6.08 -6.57 15.38
C ASP A 76 4.72 -5.88 15.33
N PRO A 77 3.96 -6.01 14.24
CA PRO A 77 2.66 -5.37 14.11
C PRO A 77 1.59 -5.95 15.02
N SER A 78 1.75 -7.18 15.52
CA SER A 78 0.77 -7.83 16.40
C SER A 78 0.78 -7.26 17.83
N GLU A 79 1.87 -6.61 18.23
CA GLU A 79 2.07 -6.05 19.57
C GLU A 79 1.55 -4.61 19.71
N ILE A 80 1.11 -3.99 18.61
CA ILE A 80 0.69 -2.59 18.63
C ILE A 80 -0.71 -2.48 19.25
N ASP A 81 -0.83 -1.58 20.24
CA ASP A 81 -2.13 -1.13 20.73
C ASP A 81 -2.50 0.20 20.04
N TYR A 82 -3.25 0.11 18.94
CA TYR A 82 -3.70 1.31 18.20
C TYR A 82 -4.69 2.15 18.99
N THR A 83 -5.37 1.56 19.98
CA THR A 83 -6.35 2.28 20.79
C THR A 83 -5.69 3.32 21.68
N SER A 84 -4.42 3.12 22.05
CA SER A 84 -3.63 4.11 22.79
C SER A 84 -3.42 5.42 22.02
N TYR A 85 -3.53 5.36 20.68
CA TYR A 85 -3.49 6.52 19.78
C TYR A 85 -4.88 7.02 19.39
N GLY A 86 -5.94 6.52 20.03
CA GLY A 86 -7.33 6.83 19.68
C GLY A 86 -7.76 6.29 18.33
N ILE A 87 -7.13 5.19 17.86
CA ILE A 87 -7.45 4.52 16.61
C ILE A 87 -8.24 3.24 16.95
N ASN A 88 -9.52 3.21 16.56
CA ASN A 88 -10.44 2.12 16.84
C ASN A 88 -11.16 1.70 15.56
N ASN A 89 -11.42 0.42 15.44
CA ASN A 89 -12.15 -0.16 14.28
C ASN A 89 -11.57 0.29 12.93
N ALA A 90 -10.24 0.32 12.83
CA ALA A 90 -9.55 0.84 11.66
C ALA A 90 -9.30 -0.25 10.62
N ILE A 91 -9.19 0.19 9.37
CA ILE A 91 -8.65 -0.61 8.26
C ILE A 91 -7.14 -0.37 8.22
N LEU A 92 -6.36 -1.43 8.38
CA LEU A 92 -4.92 -1.39 8.17
C LEU A 92 -4.61 -1.69 6.70
N VAL A 93 -3.81 -0.83 6.07
CA VAL A 93 -3.35 -1.05 4.69
C VAL A 93 -1.90 -1.48 4.70
N ASP A 94 -1.65 -2.75 4.36
CA ASP A 94 -0.29 -3.28 4.26
C ASP A 94 0.32 -2.98 2.89
N ASN A 95 1.35 -2.14 2.90
CA ASN A 95 2.14 -1.77 1.72
C ASN A 95 3.56 -2.37 1.76
N THR A 96 3.83 -3.29 2.66
CA THR A 96 5.18 -3.83 2.87
C THR A 96 5.52 -4.94 1.87
N GLY A 97 4.51 -5.72 1.47
CA GLY A 97 4.69 -6.92 0.67
C GLY A 97 5.40 -8.07 1.43
N ALA A 98 5.63 -7.92 2.74
CA ALA A 98 6.27 -8.93 3.57
C ALA A 98 5.41 -10.18 3.69
N TRP A 99 4.13 -9.98 3.95
CA TRP A 99 3.14 -11.05 3.99
C TRP A 99 2.13 -10.92 2.85
N ARG A 100 1.77 -12.05 2.26
CA ARG A 100 0.81 -12.10 1.14
C ARG A 100 -0.23 -13.18 1.31
N ASP A 101 -0.16 -13.96 2.38
CA ASP A 101 -1.09 -15.03 2.73
C ASP A 101 -1.90 -14.64 3.97
N ARG A 102 -2.93 -15.43 4.22
CA ARG A 102 -3.85 -15.20 5.35
C ARG A 102 -3.14 -15.30 6.69
N GLU A 103 -2.24 -16.26 6.85
CA GLU A 103 -1.52 -16.48 8.10
C GLU A 103 -0.71 -15.23 8.50
N GLY A 104 0.13 -14.74 7.59
CA GLY A 104 0.95 -13.55 7.82
C GLY A 104 0.11 -12.28 8.05
N LEU A 105 -0.90 -12.05 7.21
CA LEU A 105 -1.74 -10.85 7.32
C LEU A 105 -2.64 -10.85 8.55
N SER A 106 -3.00 -12.04 9.07
CA SER A 106 -3.78 -12.16 10.31
C SER A 106 -3.04 -11.63 11.54
N GLN A 107 -1.71 -11.49 11.48
CA GLN A 107 -0.95 -10.88 12.58
C GLN A 107 -1.43 -9.45 12.86
N HIS A 108 -1.81 -8.71 11.83
CA HIS A 108 -2.35 -7.35 12.01
C HIS A 108 -3.70 -7.33 12.73
N LEU A 109 -4.53 -8.38 12.60
CA LEU A 109 -5.83 -8.47 13.27
C LEU A 109 -5.72 -8.78 14.76
N LYS A 110 -4.54 -9.24 15.23
CA LYS A 110 -4.27 -9.46 16.65
C LYS A 110 -4.06 -8.14 17.40
N ALA A 111 -3.67 -7.09 16.68
CA ALA A 111 -3.44 -5.76 17.22
C ALA A 111 -4.77 -5.09 17.61
N LYS A 112 -4.84 -4.51 18.80
CA LYS A 112 -6.04 -3.81 19.25
C LYS A 112 -6.31 -2.57 18.39
N GLY A 113 -7.56 -2.41 17.97
CA GLY A 113 -8.01 -1.25 17.17
C GLY A 113 -8.09 -1.50 15.68
N ILE A 114 -7.62 -2.65 15.17
CA ILE A 114 -7.73 -3.04 13.76
C ILE A 114 -8.89 -4.01 13.56
N SER A 115 -9.72 -3.75 12.59
CA SER A 115 -10.87 -4.59 12.23
C SER A 115 -10.70 -5.29 10.87
N ARG A 116 -9.98 -4.67 9.95
CA ARG A 116 -9.77 -5.20 8.60
C ARG A 116 -8.36 -4.90 8.10
N VAL A 117 -7.87 -5.74 7.21
CA VAL A 117 -6.57 -5.60 6.54
C VAL A 117 -6.76 -5.57 5.04
N LEU A 118 -6.15 -4.57 4.39
CA LEU A 118 -6.08 -4.46 2.94
C LEU A 118 -4.62 -4.57 2.49
N LEU A 119 -4.29 -5.62 1.78
CA LEU A 119 -2.98 -5.80 1.16
C LEU A 119 -2.92 -5.06 -0.18
N THR A 120 -1.87 -4.27 -0.42
CA THR A 120 -1.65 -3.57 -1.71
C THR A 120 -0.71 -4.35 -2.65
N ALA A 121 -0.74 -5.65 -2.59
CA ALA A 121 -0.01 -6.58 -3.45
C ALA A 121 -0.89 -7.80 -3.72
N PRO A 122 -0.59 -8.66 -4.71
CA PRO A 122 -1.36 -9.87 -4.95
C PRO A 122 -1.41 -10.78 -3.73
N GLY A 123 -2.62 -11.05 -3.25
CA GLY A 123 -2.88 -12.01 -2.18
C GLY A 123 -2.71 -13.44 -2.67
N LYS A 124 -2.21 -14.32 -1.80
CA LYS A 124 -2.02 -15.74 -2.03
C LYS A 124 -3.09 -16.57 -1.33
N GLY A 125 -3.25 -17.80 -1.81
CA GLY A 125 -4.22 -18.75 -1.23
C GLY A 125 -5.66 -18.30 -1.45
N ASP A 126 -6.42 -18.24 -0.37
CA ASP A 126 -7.85 -17.93 -0.35
C ASP A 126 -8.18 -16.43 -0.24
N ILE A 127 -7.17 -15.56 -0.24
CA ILE A 127 -7.39 -14.12 -0.15
C ILE A 127 -8.05 -13.59 -1.41
N LYS A 128 -9.21 -12.95 -1.27
CA LYS A 128 -9.89 -12.31 -2.39
C LYS A 128 -9.04 -11.16 -2.94
N ASN A 129 -8.66 -11.25 -4.21
CA ASN A 129 -8.03 -10.18 -4.95
C ASN A 129 -9.11 -9.34 -5.62
N ILE A 130 -9.24 -8.10 -5.20
CA ILE A 130 -10.31 -7.19 -5.61
C ILE A 130 -9.78 -6.12 -6.55
N VAL A 131 -10.45 -5.96 -7.68
CA VAL A 131 -10.30 -4.84 -8.60
C VAL A 131 -11.61 -4.05 -8.58
N TYR A 132 -11.52 -2.78 -8.18
CA TYR A 132 -12.70 -1.93 -8.08
C TYR A 132 -13.39 -1.74 -9.44
N GLY A 133 -14.72 -1.85 -9.45
CA GLY A 133 -15.52 -1.81 -10.67
C GLY A 133 -15.57 -3.13 -11.46
N ILE A 134 -14.85 -4.17 -11.01
CA ILE A 134 -14.79 -5.48 -11.66
C ILE A 134 -15.42 -6.57 -10.80
N ASN A 135 -14.99 -6.69 -9.55
CA ASN A 135 -15.44 -7.74 -8.65
C ASN A 135 -15.58 -7.28 -7.19
N ASN A 136 -15.67 -5.98 -6.96
CA ASN A 136 -15.85 -5.44 -5.61
C ASN A 136 -17.19 -5.80 -4.98
N GLU A 137 -18.20 -6.18 -5.77
CA GLU A 137 -19.47 -6.73 -5.28
C GLU A 137 -19.32 -8.09 -4.57
N LYS A 138 -18.18 -8.75 -4.73
CA LYS A 138 -17.83 -10.00 -4.02
C LYS A 138 -17.35 -9.78 -2.59
N ILE A 139 -17.16 -8.54 -2.17
CA ILE A 139 -16.78 -8.21 -0.79
C ILE A 139 -18.01 -8.37 0.10
N THR A 140 -17.81 -9.07 1.20
CA THR A 140 -18.84 -9.29 2.22
C THR A 140 -18.38 -8.71 3.56
N ASP A 141 -19.30 -8.58 4.50
CA ASP A 141 -18.98 -8.08 5.84
C ASP A 141 -18.06 -9.03 6.63
N GLU A 142 -18.00 -10.28 6.25
CA GLU A 142 -17.13 -11.32 6.84
C GLU A 142 -15.68 -11.21 6.37
N ASP A 143 -15.42 -10.48 5.29
CA ASP A 143 -14.08 -10.34 4.73
C ASP A 143 -13.23 -9.39 5.58
N GLN A 144 -12.42 -9.96 6.46
CA GLN A 144 -11.48 -9.19 7.28
C GLN A 144 -10.14 -8.94 6.57
N ILE A 145 -9.75 -9.78 5.59
CA ILE A 145 -8.49 -9.67 4.85
C ILE A 145 -8.80 -9.67 3.36
N LEU A 146 -8.41 -8.61 2.69
CA LEU A 146 -8.58 -8.41 1.25
C LEU A 146 -7.26 -8.00 0.60
N SER A 147 -7.16 -8.22 -0.69
CA SER A 147 -6.07 -7.73 -1.52
C SER A 147 -6.60 -6.79 -2.61
N ALA A 148 -5.89 -5.71 -2.86
CA ALA A 148 -6.15 -4.80 -3.99
C ALA A 148 -5.54 -5.32 -5.32
N ALA A 149 -5.17 -6.60 -5.39
CA ALA A 149 -4.55 -7.26 -6.54
C ALA A 149 -3.21 -6.62 -6.97
N SER A 150 -2.76 -6.90 -8.19
CA SER A 150 -1.52 -6.32 -8.74
C SER A 150 -1.79 -5.03 -9.53
N CYS A 151 -0.75 -4.21 -9.71
CA CYS A 151 -0.80 -3.05 -10.60
C CYS A 151 -1.16 -3.46 -12.04
N THR A 152 -0.59 -4.54 -12.55
CA THR A 152 -0.89 -5.08 -13.89
C THR A 152 -2.34 -5.53 -13.98
N THR A 153 -2.85 -6.25 -12.98
CA THR A 153 -4.25 -6.68 -12.93
C THR A 153 -5.20 -5.48 -12.93
N ASN A 154 -4.92 -4.47 -12.11
CA ASN A 154 -5.72 -3.24 -12.08
C ASN A 154 -5.65 -2.45 -13.40
N GLY A 155 -4.54 -2.54 -14.13
CA GLY A 155 -4.38 -1.88 -15.43
C GLY A 155 -5.19 -2.55 -16.54
N ILE A 156 -5.12 -3.89 -16.63
CA ILE A 156 -5.69 -4.61 -17.79
C ILE A 156 -7.15 -5.04 -17.60
N THR A 157 -7.54 -5.44 -16.38
CA THR A 157 -8.86 -6.06 -16.16
C THR A 157 -10.03 -5.13 -16.53
N PRO A 158 -10.02 -3.81 -16.20
CA PRO A 158 -11.08 -2.91 -16.62
C PRO A 158 -11.23 -2.82 -18.15
N VAL A 159 -10.10 -2.82 -18.88
CA VAL A 159 -10.10 -2.80 -20.35
C VAL A 159 -10.68 -4.09 -20.91
N LEU A 160 -10.22 -5.24 -20.39
CA LEU A 160 -10.74 -6.55 -20.81
C LEU A 160 -12.23 -6.70 -20.50
N LYS A 161 -12.70 -6.16 -19.36
CA LYS A 161 -14.12 -6.21 -19.01
C LYS A 161 -14.96 -5.49 -20.07
N VAL A 162 -14.59 -4.27 -20.44
CA VAL A 162 -15.33 -3.50 -21.45
C VAL A 162 -15.36 -4.23 -22.80
N ILE A 163 -14.24 -4.80 -23.22
CA ILE A 163 -14.14 -5.57 -24.48
C ILE A 163 -14.98 -6.83 -24.38
N ASN A 164 -14.88 -7.57 -23.29
CA ASN A 164 -15.63 -8.81 -23.10
C ASN A 164 -17.14 -8.57 -23.04
N ASP A 165 -17.59 -7.55 -22.33
CA ASP A 165 -19.01 -7.23 -22.18
C ASP A 165 -19.64 -6.79 -23.51
N ARG A 166 -18.84 -6.18 -24.40
CA ARG A 166 -19.34 -5.68 -25.70
C ARG A 166 -19.24 -6.67 -26.82
N TYR A 167 -18.16 -7.45 -26.88
CA TYR A 167 -17.83 -8.30 -28.04
C TYR A 167 -17.64 -9.78 -27.71
N GLY A 168 -17.46 -10.11 -26.44
CA GLY A 168 -17.01 -11.43 -25.99
C GLY A 168 -15.51 -11.65 -26.25
N VAL A 169 -14.85 -12.30 -25.31
CA VAL A 169 -13.42 -12.71 -25.44
C VAL A 169 -13.35 -14.21 -25.25
N THR A 170 -12.94 -14.93 -26.28
CA THR A 170 -12.77 -16.40 -26.22
C THR A 170 -11.38 -16.79 -25.74
N HIS A 171 -10.35 -16.08 -26.19
CA HIS A 171 -8.94 -16.26 -25.78
C HIS A 171 -8.14 -15.02 -26.15
N GLY A 172 -6.95 -14.90 -25.58
CA GLY A 172 -6.05 -13.79 -25.88
C GLY A 172 -4.64 -14.02 -25.35
N HIS A 173 -3.72 -13.15 -25.74
CA HIS A 173 -2.37 -13.06 -25.21
C HIS A 173 -2.16 -11.68 -24.60
N VAL A 174 -1.46 -11.63 -23.47
CA VAL A 174 -1.12 -10.37 -22.80
C VAL A 174 0.39 -10.20 -22.79
N GLU A 175 0.87 -9.14 -23.42
CA GLU A 175 2.26 -8.69 -23.35
C GLU A 175 2.33 -7.43 -22.47
N THR A 176 3.27 -7.40 -21.52
CA THR A 176 3.40 -6.28 -20.59
C THR A 176 4.81 -5.71 -20.61
N ALA A 177 4.95 -4.46 -21.04
CA ALA A 177 6.13 -3.64 -20.79
C ALA A 177 5.95 -2.86 -19.49
N HIS A 178 6.65 -3.26 -18.45
CA HIS A 178 6.48 -2.72 -17.10
C HIS A 178 7.72 -1.95 -16.65
N SER A 179 7.53 -0.74 -16.10
CA SER A 179 8.63 0.00 -15.46
C SER A 179 9.20 -0.81 -14.30
N PHE A 180 10.50 -0.66 -14.04
CA PHE A 180 11.11 -1.28 -12.87
C PHE A 180 10.62 -0.64 -11.57
N THR A 181 10.63 -1.41 -10.50
CA THR A 181 10.14 -1.07 -9.17
C THR A 181 11.21 -1.34 -8.10
N ASN A 182 10.96 -0.94 -6.85
CA ASN A 182 11.94 -1.03 -5.76
C ASN A 182 12.39 -2.45 -5.38
N ASP A 183 11.72 -3.48 -5.86
CA ASP A 183 12.10 -4.88 -5.65
C ASP A 183 13.12 -5.39 -6.68
N GLN A 184 13.45 -4.57 -7.67
CA GLN A 184 14.46 -4.88 -8.68
C GLN A 184 15.80 -4.22 -8.34
N ASN A 185 16.91 -4.86 -8.71
CA ASN A 185 18.24 -4.41 -8.37
C ASN A 185 18.71 -3.26 -9.27
N LEU A 186 19.44 -2.29 -8.70
CA LEU A 186 20.12 -1.24 -9.47
C LEU A 186 21.37 -1.78 -10.18
N ILE A 187 22.07 -2.70 -9.53
CA ILE A 187 23.23 -3.41 -10.05
C ILE A 187 23.01 -4.91 -9.91
N ASP A 188 23.79 -5.70 -10.64
CA ASP A 188 23.71 -7.17 -10.57
C ASP A 188 23.89 -7.68 -9.15
N ASN A 189 22.97 -8.53 -8.70
CA ASN A 189 23.01 -9.15 -7.38
C ASN A 189 22.28 -10.50 -7.41
N TYR A 190 22.53 -11.32 -6.38
CA TYR A 190 21.86 -12.61 -6.28
C TYR A 190 20.33 -12.45 -6.15
N HIS A 191 19.61 -13.25 -6.91
CA HIS A 191 18.16 -13.38 -6.85
C HIS A 191 17.75 -14.82 -7.14
N LYS A 192 16.68 -15.30 -6.55
CA LYS A 192 16.16 -16.66 -6.77
C LYS A 192 15.63 -16.92 -8.21
N GLY A 193 15.29 -15.87 -8.96
CA GLY A 193 14.87 -15.96 -10.37
C GLY A 193 15.99 -15.46 -11.26
N ASP A 194 16.24 -16.18 -12.38
CA ASP A 194 17.44 -16.02 -13.21
C ASP A 194 17.67 -14.60 -13.73
N ARG A 195 16.62 -13.90 -14.19
CA ARG A 195 16.75 -12.55 -14.76
C ARG A 195 16.65 -11.42 -13.73
N ARG A 196 15.89 -11.59 -12.67
CA ARG A 196 15.62 -10.53 -11.68
C ARG A 196 16.81 -10.11 -10.83
N GLY A 197 17.93 -10.84 -10.89
CA GLY A 197 19.19 -10.45 -10.29
C GLY A 197 19.98 -9.43 -11.10
N ARG A 198 19.61 -9.17 -12.34
CA ARG A 198 20.32 -8.23 -13.22
C ARG A 198 19.89 -6.79 -12.96
N ALA A 199 20.77 -5.85 -13.29
CA ALA A 199 20.52 -4.42 -13.16
C ALA A 199 19.31 -3.98 -13.99
N ALA A 200 18.23 -3.55 -13.34
CA ALA A 200 16.94 -3.25 -13.98
C ALA A 200 17.00 -2.06 -14.95
N GLY A 201 17.92 -1.12 -14.74
CA GLY A 201 18.10 0.02 -15.63
C GLY A 201 18.80 -0.30 -16.96
N LEU A 202 19.42 -1.48 -17.07
CA LEU A 202 20.21 -1.90 -18.24
C LEU A 202 19.66 -3.17 -18.91
N ASN A 203 18.78 -3.87 -18.25
CA ASN A 203 18.26 -5.17 -18.70
C ASN A 203 16.74 -5.23 -18.64
N MET A 204 16.14 -6.04 -19.49
CA MET A 204 14.75 -6.50 -19.33
C MET A 204 14.74 -7.68 -18.36
N VAL A 205 14.23 -7.50 -17.17
CA VAL A 205 14.29 -8.45 -16.05
C VAL A 205 12.90 -8.91 -15.60
#